data_7f9cf8efe499c4ad9ac0c7ab92114a81
#
_entry.id   7f9cf8efe499c4ad9ac0c7ab92114a81
#
_cell.length_a   1.000
_cell.length_b   1.000
_cell.length_c   1.000
_cell.angle_alpha   90.00
_cell.angle_beta   90.00
_cell.angle_gamma   90.00
#
_symmetry.space_group_name_H-M   'P 1'
#
loop_
_entity.id
_entity.type
_entity.pdbx_description
1 polymer ?
#
loop_
_entity_poly.entity_id
_entity_poly.type
_entity_poly.pdbx_seq_one_letter_code
_entity_poly.pdbx_strand_id
1 'polypeptide(L)'
;MLHKVTVGEGVIQQPRIEIFDDRIEITNAGEPLIPTNRFLDMTPISRNESLARMMHKLRICEERGSGIDRVLDAIEKNKMPALVMKSEHSSVVASVYLYKSWNQLTKEDKINLCYQHCCYLFYLEQKVMTNQSLLERFNVKDMNHAVISRVISDTRKEGLIKGTAENAKKYIPFWA
;
A
#
# COMPACT_ATOMS: atom_id res chain seq x y z
N MET A 1 0.32 -11.70 -6.86
CA MET A 1 0.49 -12.98 -7.58
C MET A 1 1.97 -13.24 -7.78
N LEU A 2 2.48 -14.39 -7.32
CA LEU A 2 3.89 -14.74 -7.42
C LEU A 2 4.17 -15.32 -8.81
N HIS A 3 4.99 -14.66 -9.59
CA HIS A 3 5.37 -15.10 -10.92
C HIS A 3 6.84 -15.47 -10.99
N LYS A 4 7.15 -16.58 -11.66
CA LYS A 4 8.53 -16.80 -12.12
C LYS A 4 8.83 -15.82 -13.24
N VAL A 5 9.88 -15.07 -13.09
CA VAL A 5 10.38 -14.15 -14.13
C VAL A 5 11.76 -14.61 -14.55
N THR A 6 11.96 -14.71 -15.86
CA THR A 6 13.30 -14.92 -16.43
C THR A 6 14.03 -13.58 -16.37
N VAL A 7 15.13 -13.52 -15.64
CA VAL A 7 16.00 -12.34 -15.52
C VAL A 7 17.31 -12.64 -16.23
N GLY A 8 17.59 -11.94 -17.34
CA GLY A 8 18.80 -12.16 -18.14
C GLY A 8 18.86 -13.54 -18.83
N GLU A 9 20.04 -13.98 -19.26
CA GLU A 9 20.28 -15.21 -20.01
C GLU A 9 19.87 -16.48 -19.25
N GLY A 10 18.57 -16.80 -19.24
CA GLY A 10 18.05 -18.06 -18.71
C GLY A 10 17.99 -18.22 -17.20
N VAL A 11 18.31 -17.18 -16.42
CA VAL A 11 18.20 -17.23 -14.96
C VAL A 11 16.74 -17.07 -14.55
N ILE A 12 16.15 -18.14 -13.99
CA ILE A 12 14.80 -18.12 -13.43
C ILE A 12 14.90 -17.79 -11.95
N GLN A 13 14.48 -16.61 -11.55
CA GLN A 13 14.38 -16.25 -10.15
C GLN A 13 12.98 -16.66 -9.62
N GLN A 14 12.98 -17.46 -8.55
CA GLN A 14 11.73 -17.90 -7.92
C GLN A 14 11.20 -16.83 -6.96
N PRO A 15 9.87 -16.68 -6.84
CA PRO A 15 9.28 -15.91 -5.76
C PRO A 15 9.73 -16.45 -4.40
N ARG A 16 10.05 -15.53 -3.47
CA ARG A 16 10.52 -15.85 -2.12
C ARG A 16 9.59 -15.26 -1.09
N ILE A 17 9.26 -16.03 -0.07
CA ILE A 17 8.53 -15.57 1.11
C ILE A 17 9.47 -15.74 2.30
N GLU A 18 9.71 -14.66 3.02
CA GLU A 18 10.55 -14.61 4.22
C GLU A 18 9.72 -14.15 5.39
N ILE A 19 9.80 -14.88 6.50
CA ILE A 19 9.09 -14.59 7.74
C ILE A 19 10.10 -14.14 8.76
N PHE A 20 9.96 -12.91 9.23
CA PHE A 20 10.74 -12.29 10.29
C PHE A 20 9.89 -12.17 11.55
N ASP A 21 10.52 -11.85 12.68
CA ASP A 21 9.82 -11.67 13.95
C ASP A 21 8.79 -10.52 13.91
N ASP A 22 9.01 -9.50 13.07
CA ASP A 22 8.19 -8.29 12.99
C ASP A 22 7.45 -8.10 11.67
N ARG A 23 7.70 -8.93 10.64
CA ARG A 23 7.12 -8.77 9.30
C ARG A 23 7.19 -10.03 8.46
N ILE A 24 6.43 -10.04 7.41
CA ILE A 24 6.54 -11.00 6.29
C ILE A 24 6.94 -10.21 5.05
N GLU A 25 7.92 -10.70 4.32
CA GLU A 25 8.34 -10.18 3.03
C GLU A 25 8.06 -11.16 1.91
N ILE A 26 7.52 -10.64 0.81
CA ILE A 26 7.27 -11.40 -0.41
C ILE A 26 8.07 -10.72 -1.53
N THR A 27 9.09 -11.39 -2.02
CA THR A 27 9.94 -10.92 -3.10
C THR A 27 9.56 -11.61 -4.40
N ASN A 28 9.37 -10.84 -5.45
CA ASN A 28 9.12 -11.35 -6.79
C ASN A 28 10.04 -10.65 -7.79
N ALA A 29 10.71 -11.44 -8.64
CA ALA A 29 11.62 -10.90 -9.66
C ALA A 29 10.86 -10.11 -10.74
N GLY A 30 11.56 -9.15 -11.32
CA GLY A 30 11.10 -8.28 -12.41
C GLY A 30 10.67 -6.91 -11.93
N GLU A 31 10.87 -5.91 -12.79
CA GLU A 31 10.43 -4.55 -12.54
C GLU A 31 8.90 -4.47 -12.51
N PRO A 32 8.30 -3.65 -11.64
CA PRO A 32 6.86 -3.47 -11.62
C PRO A 32 6.40 -2.79 -12.92
N LEU A 33 5.24 -3.22 -13.46
CA LEU A 33 4.65 -2.60 -14.66
C LEU A 33 3.97 -1.27 -14.39
N ILE A 34 3.68 -0.99 -13.12
CA ILE A 34 3.12 0.27 -12.62
C ILE A 34 3.94 0.73 -11.42
N PRO A 35 4.02 2.03 -11.15
CA PRO A 35 4.73 2.52 -9.96
C PRO A 35 4.18 1.90 -8.68
N THR A 36 5.07 1.53 -7.74
CA THR A 36 4.68 0.81 -6.51
C THR A 36 3.74 1.62 -5.62
N ASN A 37 3.84 2.95 -5.62
CA ASN A 37 2.94 3.85 -4.92
C ASN A 37 1.55 4.01 -5.59
N ARG A 38 1.38 3.44 -6.79
CA ARG A 38 0.13 3.46 -7.56
C ARG A 38 -0.56 2.09 -7.63
N PHE A 39 -0.06 1.08 -6.92
CA PHE A 39 -0.72 -0.24 -6.85
C PHE A 39 -2.11 -0.19 -6.23
N LEU A 40 -2.44 0.88 -5.53
CA LEU A 40 -3.71 1.07 -4.83
C LEU A 40 -4.85 1.53 -5.74
N ASP A 41 -4.52 2.20 -6.86
CA ASP A 41 -5.52 2.88 -7.69
C ASP A 41 -5.43 2.52 -9.18
N MET A 42 -4.25 2.12 -9.66
CA MET A 42 -4.10 1.77 -11.07
C MET A 42 -4.68 0.39 -11.39
N THR A 43 -5.29 0.31 -12.55
CA THR A 43 -5.78 -0.98 -13.08
C THR A 43 -4.61 -1.98 -13.17
N PRO A 44 -4.78 -3.19 -12.64
CA PRO A 44 -3.77 -4.23 -12.73
C PRO A 44 -3.38 -4.55 -14.16
N ILE A 45 -2.09 -4.62 -14.43
CA ILE A 45 -1.53 -4.98 -15.73
C ILE A 45 -0.90 -6.36 -15.61
N SER A 46 -1.21 -7.26 -16.53
CA SER A 46 -0.62 -8.60 -16.58
C SER A 46 0.51 -8.65 -17.61
N ARG A 47 1.67 -9.22 -17.25
CA ARG A 47 2.75 -9.50 -18.21
C ARG A 47 2.37 -10.57 -19.22
N ASN A 48 1.50 -11.49 -18.83
CA ASN A 48 1.02 -12.57 -19.70
C ASN A 48 -0.49 -12.71 -19.52
N GLU A 49 -1.23 -11.97 -20.33
CA GLU A 49 -2.70 -11.97 -20.27
C GLU A 49 -3.32 -13.32 -20.62
N SER A 50 -2.71 -14.06 -21.54
CA SER A 50 -3.23 -15.37 -21.94
C SER A 50 -3.13 -16.37 -20.78
N LEU A 51 -1.98 -16.39 -20.08
CA LEU A 51 -1.79 -17.22 -18.89
C LEU A 51 -2.72 -16.78 -17.75
N ALA A 52 -2.80 -15.49 -17.47
CA ALA A 52 -3.68 -14.96 -16.43
C ALA A 52 -5.15 -15.33 -16.69
N ARG A 53 -5.61 -15.22 -17.95
CA ARG A 53 -6.96 -15.59 -18.36
C ARG A 53 -7.21 -17.09 -18.23
N MET A 54 -6.23 -17.93 -18.57
CA MET A 54 -6.32 -19.36 -18.41
C MET A 54 -6.41 -19.74 -16.93
N MET A 55 -5.55 -19.19 -16.08
CA MET A 55 -5.57 -19.43 -14.63
C MET A 55 -6.90 -18.99 -14.00
N HIS A 56 -7.45 -17.87 -14.43
CA HIS A 56 -8.77 -17.42 -13.99
C HIS A 56 -9.89 -18.40 -14.39
N LYS A 57 -9.89 -18.89 -15.65
CA LYS A 57 -10.86 -19.90 -16.11
C LYS A 57 -10.77 -21.19 -15.29
N LEU A 58 -9.57 -21.57 -14.87
CA LEU A 58 -9.33 -22.74 -14.02
C LEU A 58 -9.57 -22.47 -12.52
N ARG A 59 -10.01 -21.26 -12.16
CA ARG A 59 -10.23 -20.82 -10.77
C ARG A 59 -8.97 -20.93 -9.89
N ILE A 60 -7.78 -20.86 -10.48
CA ILE A 60 -6.49 -20.87 -9.78
C ILE A 60 -6.15 -19.45 -9.25
N CYS A 61 -6.62 -18.42 -9.92
CA CYS A 61 -6.51 -17.04 -9.47
C CYS A 61 -7.87 -16.32 -9.55
N GLU A 62 -8.00 -15.28 -8.72
CA GLU A 62 -9.20 -14.45 -8.68
C GLU A 62 -9.19 -13.38 -9.77
N GLU A 63 -10.30 -12.65 -9.88
CA GLU A 63 -10.42 -11.51 -10.79
C GLU A 63 -9.40 -10.41 -10.48
N ARG A 64 -9.11 -9.61 -11.48
CA ARG A 64 -8.09 -8.56 -11.46
C ARG A 64 -8.36 -7.55 -10.34
N GLY A 65 -7.37 -7.32 -9.49
CA GLY A 65 -7.31 -6.19 -8.58
C GLY A 65 -7.72 -6.42 -7.13
N SER A 66 -8.52 -7.43 -6.83
CA SER A 66 -9.08 -7.63 -5.47
C SER A 66 -8.04 -7.97 -4.39
N GLY A 67 -6.83 -8.40 -4.77
CA GLY A 67 -5.82 -8.84 -3.80
C GLY A 67 -5.27 -7.71 -2.94
N ILE A 68 -4.89 -6.59 -3.54
CA ILE A 68 -4.38 -5.42 -2.82
C ILE A 68 -5.48 -4.81 -1.96
N ASP A 69 -6.70 -4.70 -2.47
CA ASP A 69 -7.85 -4.14 -1.73
C ASP A 69 -8.11 -4.92 -0.43
N ARG A 70 -8.05 -6.25 -0.49
CA ARG A 70 -8.20 -7.11 0.71
C ARG A 70 -7.05 -6.96 1.70
N VAL A 71 -5.82 -6.80 1.22
CA VAL A 71 -4.67 -6.54 2.09
C VAL A 71 -4.82 -5.19 2.78
N LEU A 72 -5.23 -4.15 2.06
CA LEU A 72 -5.47 -2.82 2.63
C LEU A 72 -6.59 -2.84 3.65
N ASP A 73 -7.70 -3.47 3.35
CA ASP A 73 -8.82 -3.63 4.28
C ASP A 73 -8.39 -4.34 5.57
N ALA A 74 -7.60 -5.42 5.45
CA ALA A 74 -7.05 -6.13 6.60
C ALA A 74 -6.10 -5.25 7.43
N ILE A 75 -5.21 -4.50 6.79
CA ILE A 75 -4.28 -3.56 7.42
C ILE A 75 -5.04 -2.45 8.16
N GLU A 76 -6.06 -1.87 7.53
CA GLU A 76 -6.89 -0.82 8.14
C GLU A 76 -7.66 -1.34 9.35
N LYS A 77 -8.36 -2.46 9.23
CA LYS A 77 -9.15 -3.08 10.30
C LYS A 77 -8.31 -3.47 11.51
N ASN A 78 -7.11 -3.99 11.28
CA ASN A 78 -6.21 -4.43 12.34
C ASN A 78 -5.24 -3.35 12.83
N LYS A 79 -5.37 -2.10 12.36
CA LYS A 79 -4.51 -0.98 12.75
C LYS A 79 -3.00 -1.25 12.55
N MET A 80 -2.67 -2.07 11.54
CA MET A 80 -1.29 -2.43 11.23
C MET A 80 -0.57 -1.26 10.53
N PRO A 81 0.78 -1.25 10.51
CA PRO A 81 1.55 -0.33 9.68
C PRO A 81 1.17 -0.45 8.19
N ALA A 82 1.50 0.58 7.43
CA ALA A 82 1.25 0.58 5.98
C ALA A 82 1.93 -0.61 5.28
N LEU A 83 1.29 -1.14 4.25
CA LEU A 83 1.93 -2.03 3.29
C LEU A 83 3.09 -1.28 2.63
N VAL A 84 4.29 -1.84 2.68
CA VAL A 84 5.45 -1.29 1.99
C VAL A 84 5.72 -2.10 0.73
N MET A 85 5.76 -1.41 -0.41
CA MET A 85 6.12 -2.02 -1.69
C MET A 85 7.29 -1.26 -2.30
N LYS A 86 8.39 -1.96 -2.51
CA LYS A 86 9.63 -1.39 -3.07
C LYS A 86 10.03 -2.12 -4.34
N SER A 87 10.63 -1.38 -5.28
CA SER A 87 11.33 -1.96 -6.42
C SER A 87 12.82 -1.82 -6.17
N GLU A 88 13.49 -2.94 -5.98
CA GLU A 88 14.92 -3.00 -5.68
C GLU A 88 15.58 -4.16 -6.46
N HIS A 89 16.74 -3.89 -7.08
CA HIS A 89 17.53 -4.91 -7.78
C HIS A 89 16.72 -5.78 -8.76
N SER A 90 15.93 -5.11 -9.61
CA SER A 90 15.05 -5.79 -10.58
C SER A 90 14.06 -6.78 -9.93
N SER A 91 13.61 -6.45 -8.73
CA SER A 91 12.62 -7.22 -7.98
C SER A 91 11.62 -6.30 -7.30
N VAL A 92 10.42 -6.79 -7.06
CA VAL A 92 9.43 -6.14 -6.21
C VAL A 92 9.39 -6.85 -4.87
N VAL A 93 9.54 -6.09 -3.79
CA VAL A 93 9.42 -6.57 -2.42
C VAL A 93 8.18 -5.97 -1.79
N ALA A 94 7.27 -6.83 -1.33
CA ALA A 94 6.10 -6.43 -0.55
C ALA A 94 6.32 -6.84 0.91
N SER A 95 6.28 -5.88 1.84
CA SER A 95 6.48 -6.11 3.27
C SER A 95 5.22 -5.76 4.05
N VAL A 96 4.70 -6.74 4.81
CA VAL A 96 3.57 -6.59 5.73
C VAL A 96 4.11 -6.70 7.14
N TYR A 97 3.97 -5.64 7.92
CA TYR A 97 4.48 -5.56 9.29
C TYR A 97 3.42 -5.97 10.31
N LEU A 98 3.85 -6.53 11.44
CA LEU A 98 3.00 -6.67 12.61
C LEU A 98 2.64 -5.30 13.20
N TYR A 99 1.63 -5.29 14.08
CA TYR A 99 1.22 -4.06 14.77
C TYR A 99 2.42 -3.36 15.42
N LYS A 100 2.52 -2.05 15.22
CA LYS A 100 3.47 -1.16 15.88
C LYS A 100 2.70 -0.04 16.60
N SER A 101 3.07 0.21 17.84
CA SER A 101 2.56 1.38 18.57
C SER A 101 3.06 2.68 17.94
N TRP A 102 2.40 3.80 18.23
CA TRP A 102 2.79 5.12 17.71
C TRP A 102 4.27 5.45 17.91
N ASN A 103 4.84 5.11 19.07
CA ASN A 103 6.22 5.41 19.41
C ASN A 103 7.24 4.54 18.66
N GLN A 104 6.81 3.41 18.15
CA GLN A 104 7.63 2.50 17.33
C GLN A 104 7.60 2.86 15.85
N LEU A 105 6.65 3.67 15.42
CA LEU A 105 6.55 4.14 14.05
C LEU A 105 7.56 5.25 13.80
N THR A 106 8.36 5.09 12.75
CA THR A 106 9.25 6.15 12.25
C THR A 106 8.45 7.28 11.62
N LYS A 107 9.12 8.38 11.25
CA LYS A 107 8.48 9.47 10.50
C LYS A 107 7.96 8.96 9.14
N GLU A 108 8.76 8.15 8.45
CA GLU A 108 8.41 7.57 7.16
C GLU A 108 7.21 6.62 7.28
N ASP A 109 7.19 5.75 8.30
CA ASP A 109 6.03 4.88 8.57
C ASP A 109 4.73 5.68 8.74
N LYS A 110 4.79 6.81 9.46
CA LYS A 110 3.63 7.69 9.69
C LYS A 110 3.14 8.36 8.42
N ILE A 111 4.07 8.80 7.55
CA ILE A 111 3.75 9.39 6.24
C ILE A 111 3.11 8.33 5.34
N ASN A 112 3.71 7.15 5.23
CA ASN A 112 3.19 6.04 4.42
C ASN A 112 1.81 5.59 4.90
N LEU A 113 1.61 5.50 6.22
CA LEU A 113 0.32 5.15 6.80
C LEU A 113 -0.74 6.23 6.52
N CYS A 114 -0.39 7.51 6.64
CA CYS A 114 -1.28 8.62 6.31
C CYS A 114 -1.69 8.58 4.82
N TYR A 115 -0.74 8.38 3.91
CA TYR A 115 -1.01 8.24 2.48
C TYR A 115 -1.93 7.05 2.18
N GLN A 116 -1.59 5.88 2.72
CA GLN A 116 -2.35 4.64 2.47
C GLN A 116 -3.77 4.72 3.04
N HIS A 117 -3.95 5.29 4.24
CA HIS A 117 -5.27 5.56 4.81
C HIS A 117 -6.10 6.54 3.94
N CYS A 118 -5.45 7.57 3.39
CA CYS A 118 -6.10 8.49 2.46
C CYS A 118 -6.57 7.78 1.19
N CYS A 119 -5.74 6.91 0.62
CA CYS A 119 -6.09 6.11 -0.56
C CYS A 119 -7.23 5.12 -0.25
N TYR A 120 -7.15 4.43 0.89
CA TYR A 120 -8.19 3.49 1.34
C TYR A 120 -9.55 4.18 1.46
N LEU A 121 -9.61 5.29 2.17
CA LEU A 121 -10.85 6.05 2.32
C LEU A 121 -11.39 6.53 0.97
N PHE A 122 -10.53 7.06 0.12
CA PHE A 122 -10.95 7.63 -1.17
C PHE A 122 -11.42 6.56 -2.15
N TYR A 123 -10.63 5.50 -2.32
CA TYR A 123 -10.87 4.50 -3.35
C TYR A 123 -11.87 3.43 -2.92
N LEU A 124 -11.74 2.86 -1.71
CA LEU A 124 -12.59 1.78 -1.23
C LEU A 124 -13.84 2.26 -0.50
N GLU A 125 -13.71 3.28 0.35
CA GLU A 125 -14.82 3.77 1.17
C GLU A 125 -15.59 4.94 0.53
N GLN A 126 -15.09 5.50 -0.59
CA GLN A 126 -15.66 6.69 -1.25
C GLN A 126 -15.80 7.88 -0.29
N LYS A 127 -14.82 8.05 0.59
CA LYS A 127 -14.75 9.10 1.60
C LYS A 127 -13.47 9.91 1.47
N VAL A 128 -13.45 11.10 2.04
CA VAL A 128 -12.25 11.94 2.13
C VAL A 128 -11.60 11.80 3.50
N MET A 129 -10.28 11.81 3.55
CA MET A 129 -9.53 11.77 4.81
C MET A 129 -9.62 13.10 5.54
N THR A 130 -9.74 13.03 6.85
CA THR A 130 -9.73 14.19 7.77
C THR A 130 -8.69 13.98 8.87
N ASN A 131 -8.38 15.03 9.64
CA ASN A 131 -7.54 14.89 10.84
C ASN A 131 -8.14 13.88 11.82
N GLN A 132 -9.48 13.90 12.00
CA GLN A 132 -10.18 12.99 12.89
C GLN A 132 -10.09 11.53 12.43
N SER A 133 -10.31 11.24 11.14
CA SER A 133 -10.22 9.87 10.62
C SER A 133 -8.81 9.30 10.77
N LEU A 134 -7.78 10.11 10.56
CA LEU A 134 -6.40 9.71 10.74
C LEU A 134 -6.04 9.50 12.22
N LEU A 135 -6.59 10.32 13.13
CA LEU A 135 -6.44 10.12 14.56
C LEU A 135 -7.00 8.75 15.00
N GLU A 136 -8.21 8.43 14.54
CA GLU A 136 -8.86 7.13 14.80
C GLU A 136 -8.06 5.96 14.22
N ARG A 137 -7.47 6.14 13.04
CA ARG A 137 -6.63 5.15 12.40
C ARG A 137 -5.38 4.83 13.23
N PHE A 138 -4.73 5.83 13.80
CA PHE A 138 -3.57 5.62 14.69
C PHE A 138 -3.94 5.02 16.05
N ASN A 139 -5.24 5.05 16.44
CA ASN A 139 -5.76 4.46 17.67
C ASN A 139 -5.04 4.92 18.95
N VAL A 140 -4.70 6.19 19.03
CA VAL A 140 -4.04 6.78 20.20
C VAL A 140 -4.98 7.70 20.93
N LYS A 141 -5.47 7.26 22.11
CA LYS A 141 -6.55 7.92 22.87
C LYS A 141 -6.25 9.36 23.32
N ASP A 142 -4.98 9.66 23.62
CA ASP A 142 -4.55 10.95 24.19
C ASP A 142 -3.75 11.80 23.19
N MET A 143 -3.83 11.51 21.90
CA MET A 143 -3.04 12.22 20.92
C MET A 143 -3.66 13.58 20.58
N ASN A 144 -2.82 14.62 20.65
CA ASN A 144 -3.21 15.96 20.26
C ASN A 144 -3.39 16.05 18.73
N HIS A 145 -4.49 16.66 18.29
CA HIS A 145 -4.75 16.96 16.88
C HIS A 145 -3.59 17.68 16.16
N ALA A 146 -2.78 18.45 16.90
CA ALA A 146 -1.59 19.11 16.35
C ALA A 146 -0.53 18.12 15.85
N VAL A 147 -0.37 16.97 16.52
CA VAL A 147 0.57 15.92 16.10
C VAL A 147 0.12 15.28 14.80
N ILE A 148 -1.16 14.97 14.68
CA ILE A 148 -1.76 14.43 13.45
C ILE A 148 -1.68 15.44 12.31
N SER A 149 -1.96 16.72 12.59
CA SER A 149 -1.82 17.80 11.59
C SER A 149 -0.40 17.93 11.05
N ARG A 150 0.61 17.63 11.88
CA ARG A 150 2.02 17.61 11.44
C ARG A 150 2.29 16.44 10.48
N VAL A 151 1.78 15.23 10.79
CA VAL A 151 1.89 14.08 9.87
C VAL A 151 1.23 14.39 8.52
N ILE A 152 0.02 14.95 8.53
CA ILE A 152 -0.69 15.37 7.32
C ILE A 152 0.14 16.42 6.55
N SER A 153 0.70 17.41 7.25
CA SER A 153 1.55 18.43 6.63
C SER A 153 2.79 17.83 5.98
N ASP A 154 3.46 16.90 6.66
CA ASP A 154 4.63 16.22 6.12
C ASP A 154 4.26 15.37 4.89
N THR A 155 3.16 14.61 4.95
CA THR A 155 2.65 13.83 3.80
C THR A 155 2.29 14.72 2.61
N ARG A 156 1.76 15.92 2.84
CA ARG A 156 1.52 16.91 1.77
C ARG A 156 2.81 17.46 1.17
N LYS A 157 3.84 17.71 1.98
CA LYS A 157 5.15 18.17 1.49
C LYS A 157 5.83 17.14 0.60
N GLU A 158 5.62 15.84 0.89
CA GLU A 158 6.07 14.74 0.02
C GLU A 158 5.21 14.60 -1.27
N GLY A 159 4.18 15.44 -1.44
CA GLY A 159 3.33 15.43 -2.64
C GLY A 159 2.39 14.22 -2.73
N LEU A 160 2.18 13.46 -1.65
CA LEU A 160 1.40 12.24 -1.66
C LEU A 160 -0.11 12.46 -1.51
N ILE A 161 -0.50 13.56 -0.86
CA ILE A 161 -1.90 13.96 -0.66
C ILE A 161 -2.09 15.45 -0.93
N LYS A 162 -3.32 15.83 -1.28
CA LYS A 162 -3.73 17.23 -1.49
C LYS A 162 -5.03 17.53 -0.77
N GLY A 163 -5.27 18.82 -0.50
CA GLY A 163 -6.57 19.28 0.00
C GLY A 163 -7.63 19.24 -1.11
N THR A 164 -8.90 19.05 -0.75
CA THR A 164 -10.01 19.18 -1.71
C THR A 164 -10.23 20.64 -2.09
N ALA A 165 -10.81 20.89 -3.27
CA ALA A 165 -11.13 22.24 -3.73
C ALA A 165 -12.12 22.97 -2.80
N GLU A 166 -13.04 22.23 -2.19
CA GLU A 166 -14.09 22.77 -1.33
C GLU A 166 -13.62 23.04 0.11
N ASN A 167 -12.65 22.25 0.61
CA ASN A 167 -12.19 22.34 1.98
C ASN A 167 -10.74 21.87 2.15
N ALA A 168 -9.86 22.81 2.48
CA ALA A 168 -8.44 22.54 2.69
C ALA A 168 -8.13 21.60 3.88
N LYS A 169 -9.11 21.27 4.73
CA LYS A 169 -9.01 20.32 5.86
C LYS A 169 -9.52 18.93 5.52
N LYS A 170 -9.96 18.71 4.27
CA LYS A 170 -10.33 17.41 3.71
C LYS A 170 -9.28 17.02 2.69
N TYR A 171 -8.79 15.79 2.74
CA TYR A 171 -7.64 15.35 1.97
C TYR A 171 -7.99 14.18 1.07
N ILE A 172 -7.40 14.19 -0.12
CA ILE A 172 -7.49 13.15 -1.13
C ILE A 172 -6.10 12.79 -1.62
N PRO A 173 -5.88 11.61 -2.23
CA PRO A 173 -4.60 11.26 -2.84
C PRO A 173 -4.20 12.26 -3.93
N PHE A 174 -2.90 12.38 -4.20
CA PHE A 174 -2.37 13.34 -5.19
C PHE A 174 -2.92 13.12 -6.61
N TRP A 175 -3.23 11.87 -6.93
CA TRP A 175 -3.69 11.42 -8.24
C TRP A 175 -5.22 11.54 -8.44
N ALA A 176 -6.00 11.80 -7.41
CA ALA A 176 -7.45 11.91 -7.42
C ALA A 176 -7.95 13.24 -8.03
#